data_548bdd9f2cf512886eac738fb7a211b8
#
_entry.id   548bdd9f2cf512886eac738fb7a211b8
#
_cell.length_a   1.000
_cell.length_b   1.000
_cell.length_c   1.000
_cell.angle_alpha   90.00
_cell.angle_beta   90.00
_cell.angle_gamma   90.00
#
_symmetry.space_group_name_H-M   'P 1'
#
loop_
_entity.id
_entity.type
_entity.pdbx_description
1 polymer ?
#
loop_
_entity_poly.entity_id
_entity_poly.type
_entity_poly.pdbx_seq_one_letter_code
_entity_poly.pdbx_strand_id
1 'polypeptide(L)'
;MTKEQAQINISELVERFNEQLVSYKKSEYNETLTRRDFIDPFFKALGWDMDNSNGYAEAYREVIHEDKVKIGGATKAPDYSFRLSGGKRLFFVEAKKPSVFVKDEILPSYQIRRYGWSAKLPISIITDFEEFAVYDCTKKPNTADKASTARVKYLTFKDYSKEFDFLWDTFSKEKVLKGSFDKFVASDTHKKGTTTVDKEFLQSLDHWRTLIAIDICKQNKNLDEDEINFAVQQTIDRLIFLRIAEDRSI
;
A
#
# COMPACT_ATOMS: atom_id res chain seq x y z
N MET A 1 -11.42 14.42 7.21
CA MET A 1 -10.19 15.25 7.28
C MET A 1 -10.08 16.03 5.99
N THR A 2 -9.99 17.37 6.02
CA THR A 2 -9.71 18.17 4.80
C THR A 2 -8.22 18.27 4.57
N LYS A 3 -7.82 18.63 3.35
CA LYS A 3 -6.39 18.77 2.99
C LYS A 3 -5.70 19.85 3.83
N GLU A 4 -6.38 20.96 4.06
CA GLU A 4 -5.88 22.10 4.86
C GLU A 4 -5.68 21.69 6.32
N GLN A 5 -6.64 20.96 6.89
CA GLN A 5 -6.54 20.49 8.27
C GLN A 5 -5.42 19.45 8.41
N ALA A 6 -5.25 18.59 7.43
CA ALA A 6 -4.16 17.62 7.40
C ALA A 6 -2.78 18.30 7.36
N GLN A 7 -2.66 19.38 6.57
CA GLN A 7 -1.43 20.16 6.49
C GLN A 7 -1.07 20.82 7.83
N ILE A 8 -2.07 21.40 8.50
CA ILE A 8 -1.89 21.98 9.83
C ILE A 8 -1.42 20.91 10.82
N ASN A 9 -2.14 19.80 10.90
CA ASN A 9 -1.83 18.73 11.85
C ASN A 9 -0.41 18.15 11.62
N ILE A 10 0.00 17.96 10.36
CA ILE A 10 1.35 17.48 10.05
C ILE A 10 2.41 18.54 10.40
N SER A 11 2.14 19.82 10.16
CA SER A 11 3.06 20.90 10.56
C SER A 11 3.27 20.95 12.07
N GLU A 12 2.21 20.80 12.86
CA GLU A 12 2.31 20.72 14.33
C GLU A 12 3.12 19.52 14.81
N LEU A 13 2.99 18.36 14.13
CA LEU A 13 3.83 17.18 14.42
C LEU A 13 5.30 17.46 14.12
N VAL A 14 5.58 18.13 12.99
CA VAL A 14 6.94 18.52 12.58
C VAL A 14 7.56 19.48 13.59
N GLU A 15 6.84 20.50 14.01
CA GLU A 15 7.30 21.46 15.02
C GLU A 15 7.62 20.77 16.35
N ARG A 16 6.69 19.97 16.87
CA ARG A 16 6.89 19.18 18.09
C ARG A 16 8.09 18.24 18.00
N PHE A 17 8.27 17.56 16.87
CA PHE A 17 9.42 16.69 16.68
C PHE A 17 10.74 17.48 16.66
N ASN A 18 10.76 18.62 15.96
CA ASN A 18 11.94 19.46 15.85
C ASN A 18 12.38 20.04 17.20
N GLU A 19 11.42 20.51 18.01
CA GLU A 19 11.70 21.10 19.33
C GLU A 19 12.36 20.09 20.29
N GLN A 20 12.02 18.83 20.18
CA GLN A 20 12.47 17.78 21.11
C GLN A 20 13.33 16.71 20.45
N LEU A 21 13.89 16.98 19.28
CA LEU A 21 14.66 16.05 18.47
C LEU A 21 15.73 15.28 19.26
N VAL A 22 16.48 16.01 20.12
CA VAL A 22 17.54 15.41 20.96
C VAL A 22 16.97 14.37 21.92
N SER A 23 15.78 14.60 22.44
CA SER A 23 15.10 13.65 23.34
C SER A 23 14.60 12.41 22.61
N TYR A 24 14.06 12.58 21.42
CA TYR A 24 13.56 11.47 20.60
C TYR A 24 14.69 10.60 20.01
N LYS A 25 15.90 11.15 19.88
CA LYS A 25 17.09 10.38 19.45
C LYS A 25 17.71 9.52 20.55
N LYS A 26 17.25 9.61 21.80
CA LYS A 26 17.76 8.77 22.88
C LYS A 26 17.26 7.33 22.74
N SER A 27 18.04 6.39 23.28
CA SER A 27 17.73 4.94 23.20
C SER A 27 16.43 4.57 23.91
N GLU A 28 16.04 5.32 24.95
CA GLU A 28 14.85 5.12 25.75
C GLU A 28 13.56 5.44 24.97
N TYR A 29 13.64 6.30 23.94
CA TYR A 29 12.54 6.58 23.05
C TYR A 29 12.42 5.48 22.00
N ASN A 30 11.60 4.51 22.32
CA ASN A 30 11.48 3.26 21.55
C ASN A 30 10.48 3.37 20.38
N GLU A 31 10.41 2.30 19.60
CA GLU A 31 9.54 2.22 18.42
C GLU A 31 8.05 2.34 18.77
N THR A 32 7.61 1.79 19.91
CA THR A 32 6.21 1.91 20.37
C THR A 32 5.84 3.37 20.65
N LEU A 33 6.75 4.13 21.27
CA LEU A 33 6.55 5.56 21.51
C LEU A 33 6.52 6.34 20.19
N THR A 34 7.42 6.02 19.26
CA THR A 34 7.45 6.64 17.93
C THR A 34 6.16 6.40 17.17
N ARG A 35 5.65 5.18 17.21
CA ARG A 35 4.36 4.82 16.59
C ARG A 35 3.23 5.67 17.17
N ARG A 36 3.06 5.65 18.50
CA ARG A 36 1.97 6.34 19.19
C ARG A 36 2.04 7.86 19.04
N ASP A 37 3.23 8.44 19.18
CA ASP A 37 3.36 9.90 19.30
C ASP A 37 3.47 10.61 17.95
N PHE A 38 3.89 9.90 16.89
CA PHE A 38 4.16 10.50 15.58
C PHE A 38 3.58 9.74 14.39
N ILE A 39 3.81 8.43 14.26
CA ILE A 39 3.40 7.68 13.05
C ILE A 39 1.88 7.56 12.99
N ASP A 40 1.22 7.15 14.08
CA ASP A 40 -0.24 7.06 14.14
C ASP A 40 -0.90 8.43 13.91
N PRO A 41 -0.49 9.53 14.57
CA PRO A 41 -1.02 10.86 14.28
C PRO A 41 -0.78 11.33 12.85
N PHE A 42 0.37 11.01 12.24
CA PHE A 42 0.68 11.35 10.87
C PHE A 42 -0.31 10.70 9.89
N PHE A 43 -0.55 9.40 10.00
CA PHE A 43 -1.50 8.71 9.14
C PHE A 43 -2.97 9.07 9.46
N LYS A 44 -3.29 9.38 10.72
CA LYS A 44 -4.60 9.96 11.09
C LYS A 44 -4.83 11.30 10.40
N ALA A 45 -3.81 12.16 10.31
CA ALA A 45 -3.88 13.41 9.57
C ALA A 45 -4.12 13.18 8.06
N LEU A 46 -3.63 12.08 7.50
CA LEU A 46 -3.91 11.64 6.12
C LEU A 46 -5.29 10.97 5.97
N GLY A 47 -6.09 10.89 7.03
CA GLY A 47 -7.49 10.44 7.02
C GLY A 47 -7.70 8.95 7.29
N TRP A 48 -6.66 8.20 7.71
CA TRP A 48 -6.76 6.78 8.02
C TRP A 48 -7.28 6.54 9.44
N ASP A 49 -8.17 5.56 9.60
CA ASP A 49 -8.66 5.10 10.92
C ASP A 49 -7.66 4.12 11.55
N MET A 50 -6.64 4.69 12.22
CA MET A 50 -5.53 3.93 12.80
C MET A 50 -5.98 3.04 13.96
N ASP A 51 -6.98 3.47 14.74
CA ASP A 51 -7.41 2.82 15.98
C ASP A 51 -8.72 2.05 15.82
N ASN A 52 -9.28 1.98 14.60
CA ASN A 52 -10.62 1.47 14.36
C ASN A 52 -11.69 2.20 15.18
N SER A 53 -11.59 3.52 15.26
CA SER A 53 -12.53 4.39 15.99
C SER A 53 -13.96 4.30 15.46
N ASN A 54 -14.12 3.92 14.19
CA ASN A 54 -15.41 3.69 13.55
C ASN A 54 -16.05 2.33 13.91
N GLY A 55 -15.33 1.46 14.63
CA GLY A 55 -15.84 0.16 15.10
C GLY A 55 -16.08 -0.85 13.97
N TYR A 56 -15.34 -0.77 12.87
CA TYR A 56 -15.45 -1.75 11.79
C TYR A 56 -15.08 -3.17 12.23
N ALA A 57 -15.78 -4.17 11.69
CA ALA A 57 -15.38 -5.55 11.83
C ALA A 57 -13.95 -5.77 11.26
N GLU A 58 -13.24 -6.79 11.75
CA GLU A 58 -11.82 -7.04 11.41
C GLU A 58 -11.52 -7.04 9.91
N ALA A 59 -12.43 -7.64 9.10
CA ALA A 59 -12.29 -7.70 7.65
C ALA A 59 -12.41 -6.33 6.94
N TYR A 60 -12.98 -5.33 7.64
CA TYR A 60 -13.23 -3.99 7.07
C TYR A 60 -12.34 -2.91 7.68
N ARG A 61 -11.46 -3.27 8.62
CA ARG A 61 -10.49 -2.33 9.17
C ARG A 61 -9.58 -1.80 8.08
N GLU A 62 -9.34 -0.50 8.11
CA GLU A 62 -8.47 0.20 7.15
C GLU A 62 -7.00 -0.01 7.44
N VAL A 63 -6.66 -0.12 8.72
CA VAL A 63 -5.29 -0.36 9.18
C VAL A 63 -5.27 -1.54 10.13
N ILE A 64 -4.43 -2.51 9.82
CA ILE A 64 -4.18 -3.67 10.68
C ILE A 64 -2.76 -3.54 11.23
N HIS A 65 -2.66 -3.55 12.56
CA HIS A 65 -1.40 -3.61 13.26
C HIS A 65 -0.89 -5.06 13.27
N GLU A 66 0.40 -5.25 12.99
CA GLU A 66 1.06 -6.57 13.00
C GLU A 66 0.34 -7.62 12.11
N ASP A 67 -0.04 -7.19 10.90
CA ASP A 67 -0.74 -8.05 9.94
C ASP A 67 0.11 -9.24 9.51
N LYS A 68 -0.37 -10.45 9.76
CA LYS A 68 0.35 -11.68 9.49
C LYS A 68 0.50 -11.96 7.99
N VAL A 69 1.73 -12.05 7.52
CA VAL A 69 2.09 -12.36 6.14
C VAL A 69 2.95 -13.63 6.10
N LYS A 70 2.64 -14.55 5.19
CA LYS A 70 3.47 -15.74 4.96
C LYS A 70 4.64 -15.39 4.04
N ILE A 71 5.85 -15.62 4.51
CA ILE A 71 7.08 -15.32 3.78
C ILE A 71 8.03 -16.50 3.86
N GLY A 72 8.21 -17.23 2.73
CA GLY A 72 9.12 -18.36 2.68
C GLY A 72 8.84 -19.45 3.74
N GLY A 73 7.56 -19.73 4.01
CA GLY A 73 7.14 -20.71 5.01
C GLY A 73 7.05 -20.19 6.44
N ALA A 74 7.60 -19.01 6.77
CA ALA A 74 7.49 -18.39 8.08
C ALA A 74 6.38 -17.33 8.10
N THR A 75 5.70 -17.17 9.24
CA THR A 75 4.78 -16.06 9.47
C THR A 75 5.56 -14.86 10.01
N LYS A 76 5.42 -13.72 9.35
CA LYS A 76 6.00 -12.43 9.73
C LYS A 76 4.89 -11.38 9.73
N ALA A 77 5.12 -10.24 10.38
CA ALA A 77 4.16 -9.16 10.44
C ALA A 77 4.87 -7.82 10.27
N PRO A 78 4.49 -6.99 9.27
CA PRO A 78 4.83 -5.57 9.27
C PRO A 78 4.06 -4.86 10.38
N ASP A 79 4.57 -3.72 10.86
CA ASP A 79 3.92 -2.97 11.92
C ASP A 79 2.53 -2.50 11.54
N TYR A 80 2.35 -2.10 10.28
CA TYR A 80 1.05 -1.67 9.75
C TYR A 80 0.79 -2.23 8.35
N SER A 81 -0.45 -2.61 8.11
CA SER A 81 -1.00 -2.95 6.80
C SER A 81 -2.17 -2.02 6.50
N PHE A 82 -2.03 -1.18 5.49
CA PHE A 82 -3.09 -0.31 5.00
C PHE A 82 -3.93 -1.03 3.96
N ARG A 83 -5.26 -0.94 4.09
CA ARG A 83 -6.19 -1.73 3.30
C ARG A 83 -7.36 -0.89 2.78
N LEU A 84 -7.95 -1.32 1.67
CA LEU A 84 -9.31 -0.93 1.28
C LEU A 84 -10.33 -1.79 2.03
N SER A 85 -11.56 -1.30 2.09
CA SER A 85 -12.71 -2.10 2.53
C SER A 85 -12.76 -3.42 1.75
N GLY A 86 -13.03 -4.54 2.44
CA GLY A 86 -12.92 -5.87 1.83
C GLY A 86 -11.54 -6.51 1.94
N GLY A 87 -10.58 -5.86 2.63
CA GLY A 87 -9.32 -6.46 3.05
C GLY A 87 -8.19 -6.44 2.01
N LYS A 88 -8.37 -5.78 0.85
CA LYS A 88 -7.28 -5.63 -0.13
C LYS A 88 -6.15 -4.79 0.44
N ARG A 89 -4.98 -5.37 0.60
CA ARG A 89 -3.77 -4.68 1.03
C ARG A 89 -3.29 -3.69 -0.03
N LEU A 90 -2.90 -2.49 0.39
CA LEU A 90 -2.40 -1.42 -0.45
C LEU A 90 -0.89 -1.28 -0.32
N PHE A 91 -0.42 -1.10 0.90
CA PHE A 91 1.00 -0.97 1.25
C PHE A 91 1.22 -1.34 2.71
N PHE A 92 2.45 -1.68 3.04
CA PHE A 92 2.90 -1.86 4.41
C PHE A 92 3.70 -0.66 4.89
N VAL A 93 3.67 -0.44 6.20
CA VAL A 93 4.56 0.49 6.88
C VAL A 93 5.31 -0.26 7.99
N GLU A 94 6.61 -0.09 8.00
CA GLU A 94 7.51 -0.56 9.05
C GLU A 94 7.96 0.65 9.84
N ALA A 95 7.73 0.63 11.13
CA ALA A 95 8.16 1.67 12.04
C ALA A 95 9.59 1.41 12.52
N LYS A 96 10.31 2.47 12.78
CA LYS A 96 11.60 2.42 13.48
C LYS A 96 11.63 3.52 14.54
N LYS A 97 12.52 3.39 15.50
CA LYS A 97 12.80 4.46 16.47
C LYS A 97 13.74 5.50 15.83
N PRO A 98 13.66 6.79 16.18
CA PRO A 98 14.46 7.85 15.54
C PRO A 98 15.97 7.75 15.73
N SER A 99 16.45 6.86 16.60
CA SER A 99 17.88 6.56 16.73
C SER A 99 18.42 5.59 15.65
N VAL A 100 17.56 5.06 14.79
CA VAL A 100 17.91 4.22 13.63
C VAL A 100 17.98 5.10 12.40
N PHE A 101 19.04 5.00 11.61
CA PHE A 101 19.18 5.76 10.37
C PHE A 101 18.53 5.00 9.21
N VAL A 102 17.24 5.25 8.97
CA VAL A 102 16.45 4.57 7.94
C VAL A 102 17.09 4.67 6.55
N LYS A 103 17.75 5.79 6.26
CA LYS A 103 18.44 6.03 4.98
C LYS A 103 19.49 4.98 4.65
N ASP A 104 20.25 4.53 5.65
CA ASP A 104 21.46 3.74 5.45
C ASP A 104 21.35 2.30 5.96
N GLU A 105 20.29 1.98 6.72
CA GLU A 105 20.07 0.65 7.29
C GLU A 105 19.57 -0.36 6.24
N ILE A 106 20.41 -1.38 5.99
CA ILE A 106 20.15 -2.41 4.98
C ILE A 106 19.04 -3.37 5.43
N LEU A 107 19.07 -3.83 6.68
CA LEU A 107 18.15 -4.86 7.16
C LEU A 107 16.69 -4.41 7.12
N PRO A 108 16.30 -3.23 7.62
CA PRO A 108 14.90 -2.77 7.51
C PRO A 108 14.45 -2.62 6.06
N SER A 109 15.30 -2.07 5.17
CA SER A 109 14.97 -1.89 3.76
C SER A 109 14.75 -3.22 3.04
N TYR A 110 15.58 -4.22 3.31
CA TYR A 110 15.41 -5.57 2.80
C TYR A 110 14.14 -6.23 3.35
N GLN A 111 13.88 -6.07 4.66
CA GLN A 111 12.74 -6.66 5.35
C GLN A 111 11.41 -6.16 4.76
N ILE A 112 11.22 -4.85 4.68
CA ILE A 112 9.96 -4.27 4.19
C ILE A 112 9.70 -4.60 2.72
N ARG A 113 10.75 -4.58 1.88
CA ARG A 113 10.66 -4.98 0.48
C ARG A 113 10.29 -6.46 0.35
N ARG A 114 10.83 -7.33 1.20
CA ARG A 114 10.51 -8.75 1.24
C ARG A 114 9.06 -8.98 1.65
N TYR A 115 8.54 -8.20 2.59
CA TYR A 115 7.13 -8.26 2.99
C TYR A 115 6.23 -7.83 1.83
N GLY A 116 6.50 -6.66 1.23
CA GLY A 116 5.75 -6.15 0.11
C GLY A 116 5.77 -7.08 -1.11
N TRP A 117 6.94 -7.60 -1.49
CA TRP A 117 7.09 -8.58 -2.56
C TRP A 117 6.25 -9.85 -2.30
N SER A 118 6.34 -10.43 -1.11
CA SER A 118 5.61 -11.66 -0.77
C SER A 118 4.08 -11.45 -0.77
N ALA A 119 3.63 -10.26 -0.39
CA ALA A 119 2.22 -9.87 -0.42
C ALA A 119 1.76 -9.33 -1.79
N LYS A 120 2.66 -9.29 -2.80
CA LYS A 120 2.41 -8.74 -4.15
C LYS A 120 1.97 -7.27 -4.12
N LEU A 121 2.52 -6.50 -3.19
CA LEU A 121 2.27 -5.06 -3.10
C LEU A 121 3.23 -4.29 -4.02
N PRO A 122 2.79 -3.17 -4.61
CA PRO A 122 3.65 -2.36 -5.47
C PRO A 122 4.70 -1.60 -4.68
N ILE A 123 4.33 -1.08 -3.51
CA ILE A 123 5.22 -0.28 -2.65
C ILE A 123 5.04 -0.66 -1.18
N SER A 124 6.02 -0.27 -0.36
CA SER A 124 5.94 -0.24 1.09
C SER A 124 6.82 0.88 1.66
N ILE A 125 6.61 1.23 2.92
CA ILE A 125 7.21 2.39 3.57
C ILE A 125 8.00 1.95 4.80
N ILE A 126 9.14 2.59 5.04
CA ILE A 126 9.80 2.61 6.35
C ILE A 126 9.80 4.04 6.86
N THR A 127 9.45 4.23 8.12
CA THR A 127 9.50 5.54 8.75
C THR A 127 9.75 5.45 10.24
N ASP A 128 10.48 6.43 10.76
CA ASP A 128 10.64 6.74 12.18
C ASP A 128 10.11 8.15 12.50
N PHE A 129 9.32 8.70 11.58
CA PHE A 129 8.86 10.07 11.46
C PHE A 129 9.97 11.07 11.07
N GLU A 130 11.20 10.94 11.58
CA GLU A 130 12.32 11.77 11.11
C GLU A 130 12.59 11.53 9.64
N GLU A 131 12.54 10.27 9.22
CA GLU A 131 12.78 9.81 7.86
C GLU A 131 11.57 9.04 7.34
N PHE A 132 11.27 9.23 6.06
CA PHE A 132 10.17 8.56 5.37
C PHE A 132 10.68 8.02 4.02
N ALA A 133 10.83 6.73 3.93
CA ALA A 133 11.40 6.05 2.76
C ALA A 133 10.36 5.14 2.10
N VAL A 134 10.08 5.37 0.82
CA VAL A 134 9.17 4.55 -0.01
C VAL A 134 9.98 3.64 -0.90
N TYR A 135 9.65 2.36 -0.89
CA TYR A 135 10.33 1.31 -1.66
C TYR A 135 9.42 0.66 -2.68
N ASP A 136 9.96 0.45 -3.89
CA ASP A 136 9.37 -0.38 -4.92
C ASP A 136 9.47 -1.87 -4.51
N CYS A 137 8.33 -2.51 -4.29
CA CYS A 137 8.23 -3.92 -3.92
C CYS A 137 7.92 -4.84 -5.10
N THR A 138 7.88 -4.33 -6.33
CA THR A 138 7.70 -5.14 -7.54
C THR A 138 8.98 -5.89 -7.93
N LYS A 139 10.12 -5.47 -7.41
CA LYS A 139 11.42 -6.10 -7.62
C LYS A 139 11.75 -7.05 -6.48
N LYS A 140 12.10 -8.29 -6.84
CA LYS A 140 12.52 -9.29 -5.85
C LYS A 140 13.72 -8.79 -5.06
N PRO A 141 13.63 -8.69 -3.72
CA PRO A 141 14.76 -8.25 -2.91
C PRO A 141 15.85 -9.31 -2.84
N ASN A 142 17.10 -8.85 -2.81
CA ASN A 142 18.29 -9.69 -2.65
C ASN A 142 19.01 -9.30 -1.36
N THR A 143 19.63 -10.26 -0.68
CA THR A 143 20.41 -10.03 0.55
C THR A 143 21.66 -9.15 0.33
N ALA A 144 22.13 -9.04 -0.91
CA ALA A 144 23.24 -8.17 -1.30
C ALA A 144 22.79 -6.73 -1.68
N ASP A 145 21.50 -6.43 -1.62
CA ASP A 145 20.98 -5.09 -1.93
C ASP A 145 21.44 -4.06 -0.91
N LYS A 146 21.70 -2.84 -1.39
CA LYS A 146 21.98 -1.68 -0.53
C LYS A 146 20.68 -1.12 0.05
N ALA A 147 20.76 -0.34 1.12
CA ALA A 147 19.61 0.35 1.71
C ALA A 147 18.86 1.24 0.71
N SER A 148 19.55 1.81 -0.28
CA SER A 148 18.98 2.64 -1.34
C SER A 148 18.38 1.86 -2.52
N THR A 149 18.59 0.52 -2.58
CA THR A 149 18.07 -0.29 -3.68
C THR A 149 16.55 -0.28 -3.70
N ALA A 150 15.96 0.04 -4.86
CA ALA A 150 14.52 0.17 -5.06
C ALA A 150 13.81 1.22 -4.19
N ARG A 151 14.56 2.15 -3.57
CA ARG A 151 13.98 3.30 -2.88
C ARG A 151 13.56 4.35 -3.92
N VAL A 152 12.26 4.62 -4.02
CA VAL A 152 11.67 5.50 -5.03
C VAL A 152 11.43 6.92 -4.54
N LYS A 153 11.26 7.09 -3.23
CA LYS A 153 11.16 8.41 -2.58
C LYS A 153 11.80 8.35 -1.21
N TYR A 154 12.43 9.44 -0.83
CA TYR A 154 12.99 9.63 0.50
C TYR A 154 12.75 11.08 0.92
N LEU A 155 12.18 11.26 2.10
CA LEU A 155 11.90 12.54 2.72
C LEU A 155 12.43 12.52 4.16
N THR A 156 12.76 13.70 4.67
CA THR A 156 12.94 13.94 6.10
C THR A 156 11.74 14.73 6.62
N PHE A 157 11.52 14.76 7.94
CA PHE A 157 10.45 15.55 8.53
C PHE A 157 10.49 17.03 8.12
N LYS A 158 11.67 17.56 7.80
CA LYS A 158 11.86 18.93 7.31
C LYS A 158 11.29 19.17 5.91
N ASP A 159 11.12 18.09 5.15
CA ASP A 159 10.58 18.14 3.80
C ASP A 159 9.05 18.02 3.78
N TYR A 160 8.39 17.58 4.87
CA TYR A 160 6.97 17.26 4.89
C TYR A 160 6.07 18.43 4.49
N SER A 161 6.37 19.65 4.96
CA SER A 161 5.60 20.83 4.57
C SER A 161 5.75 21.18 3.10
N LYS A 162 6.97 21.06 2.55
CA LYS A 162 7.27 21.33 1.14
C LYS A 162 6.70 20.26 0.20
N GLU A 163 6.78 19.00 0.61
CA GLU A 163 6.34 17.83 -0.14
C GLU A 163 4.93 17.39 0.28
N PHE A 164 4.16 18.27 0.94
CA PHE A 164 2.85 17.92 1.47
C PHE A 164 1.87 17.47 0.39
N ASP A 165 1.90 18.10 -0.78
CA ASP A 165 1.08 17.70 -1.92
C ASP A 165 1.38 16.27 -2.36
N PHE A 166 2.66 15.87 -2.40
CA PHE A 166 3.05 14.49 -2.68
C PHE A 166 2.51 13.52 -1.62
N LEU A 167 2.67 13.85 -0.33
CA LEU A 167 2.18 13.01 0.77
C LEU A 167 0.66 12.84 0.72
N TRP A 168 -0.05 13.96 0.53
CA TRP A 168 -1.51 13.95 0.44
C TRP A 168 -2.01 13.21 -0.79
N ASP A 169 -1.51 13.55 -1.96
CA ASP A 169 -2.00 12.99 -3.23
C ASP A 169 -1.64 11.50 -3.40
N THR A 170 -0.61 11.02 -2.70
CA THR A 170 -0.21 9.61 -2.77
C THR A 170 -0.82 8.78 -1.66
N PHE A 171 -0.79 9.26 -0.40
CA PHE A 171 -1.05 8.42 0.78
C PHE A 171 -2.30 8.82 1.58
N SER A 172 -2.99 9.94 1.29
CA SER A 172 -4.25 10.22 1.98
C SER A 172 -5.33 9.22 1.58
N LYS A 173 -6.13 8.81 2.55
CA LYS A 173 -7.25 7.88 2.31
C LYS A 173 -8.17 8.39 1.22
N GLU A 174 -8.53 9.69 1.22
CA GLU A 174 -9.39 10.30 0.21
C GLU A 174 -8.87 10.10 -1.22
N LYS A 175 -7.57 10.36 -1.42
CA LYS A 175 -6.94 10.26 -2.74
C LYS A 175 -6.72 8.82 -3.17
N VAL A 176 -6.38 7.95 -2.22
CA VAL A 176 -6.25 6.51 -2.47
C VAL A 176 -7.59 5.92 -2.94
N LEU A 177 -8.69 6.26 -2.28
CA LEU A 177 -10.04 5.83 -2.71
C LEU A 177 -10.42 6.38 -4.08
N LYS A 178 -9.90 7.54 -4.49
CA LYS A 178 -10.09 8.12 -5.84
C LYS A 178 -9.09 7.57 -6.87
N GLY A 179 -8.26 6.60 -6.51
CA GLY A 179 -7.31 5.94 -7.42
C GLY A 179 -6.02 6.72 -7.70
N SER A 180 -5.66 7.72 -6.90
CA SER A 180 -4.39 8.44 -7.07
C SER A 180 -3.18 7.56 -6.72
N PHE A 181 -3.33 6.65 -5.76
CA PHE A 181 -2.33 5.65 -5.43
C PHE A 181 -1.95 4.78 -6.63
N ASP A 182 -2.94 4.31 -7.38
CA ASP A 182 -2.73 3.52 -8.59
C ASP A 182 -1.97 4.33 -9.65
N LYS A 183 -2.25 5.64 -9.75
CA LYS A 183 -1.55 6.55 -10.67
C LYS A 183 -0.09 6.75 -10.28
N PHE A 184 0.20 6.90 -8.98
CA PHE A 184 1.58 7.01 -8.50
C PHE A 184 2.38 5.74 -8.83
N VAL A 185 1.83 4.59 -8.51
CA VAL A 185 2.44 3.28 -8.82
C VAL A 185 2.62 3.06 -10.32
N ALA A 186 1.69 3.55 -11.15
CA ALA A 186 1.77 3.43 -12.61
C ALA A 186 2.68 4.48 -13.27
N SER A 187 2.83 5.67 -12.68
CA SER A 187 3.55 6.79 -13.28
C SER A 187 5.05 6.75 -13.06
N ASP A 188 5.50 6.06 -12.02
CA ASP A 188 6.92 5.94 -11.77
C ASP A 188 7.55 5.02 -12.84
N THR A 189 8.70 5.40 -13.36
CA THR A 189 9.44 4.80 -14.48
C THR A 189 9.78 3.31 -14.33
N HIS A 190 9.14 2.66 -13.38
CA HIS A 190 9.21 1.20 -13.13
C HIS A 190 8.47 0.36 -14.18
N LYS A 191 8.01 0.96 -15.28
CA LYS A 191 7.35 0.31 -16.43
C LYS A 191 8.09 -0.88 -17.05
N LYS A 192 9.27 -1.23 -16.58
CA LYS A 192 9.94 -2.48 -17.01
C LYS A 192 9.37 -3.75 -16.40
N GLY A 193 8.47 -3.65 -15.40
CA GLY A 193 7.80 -4.80 -14.78
C GLY A 193 6.30 -4.92 -15.10
N THR A 194 5.63 -3.84 -15.53
CA THR A 194 4.19 -3.83 -15.79
C THR A 194 3.78 -4.56 -17.08
N THR A 195 4.67 -4.74 -18.02
CA THR A 195 4.42 -5.55 -19.23
C THR A 195 4.10 -7.02 -18.93
N THR A 196 4.59 -7.56 -17.83
CA THR A 196 4.30 -8.94 -17.42
C THR A 196 2.93 -9.07 -16.74
N VAL A 197 2.50 -8.09 -15.94
CA VAL A 197 1.19 -8.11 -15.27
C VAL A 197 0.05 -7.96 -16.27
N ASP A 198 0.16 -7.01 -17.20
CA ASP A 198 -0.83 -6.84 -18.27
C ASP A 198 -0.93 -8.08 -19.16
N LYS A 199 0.20 -8.71 -19.47
CA LYS A 199 0.23 -9.92 -20.28
C LYS A 199 -0.36 -11.13 -19.52
N GLU A 200 -0.02 -11.31 -18.25
CA GLU A 200 -0.61 -12.36 -17.41
C GLU A 200 -2.10 -12.15 -17.19
N PHE A 201 -2.52 -10.89 -17.00
CA PHE A 201 -3.92 -10.55 -16.86
C PHE A 201 -4.72 -10.84 -18.13
N LEU A 202 -4.22 -10.46 -19.30
CA LEU A 202 -4.83 -10.77 -20.60
C LEU A 202 -4.90 -12.30 -20.84
N GLN A 203 -3.85 -13.03 -20.50
CA GLN A 203 -3.86 -14.49 -20.58
C GLN A 203 -4.90 -15.12 -19.64
N SER A 204 -5.05 -14.58 -18.44
CA SER A 204 -6.07 -15.03 -17.49
C SER A 204 -7.49 -14.74 -17.98
N LEU A 205 -7.72 -13.56 -18.56
CA LEU A 205 -9.00 -13.21 -19.18
C LEU A 205 -9.35 -14.14 -20.35
N ASP A 206 -8.39 -14.42 -21.23
CA ASP A 206 -8.57 -15.35 -22.34
C ASP A 206 -8.89 -16.77 -21.86
N HIS A 207 -8.20 -17.21 -20.82
CA HIS A 207 -8.49 -18.51 -20.21
C HIS A 207 -9.90 -18.55 -19.60
N TRP A 208 -10.30 -17.54 -18.82
CA TRP A 208 -11.65 -17.48 -18.27
C TRP A 208 -12.72 -17.39 -19.34
N ARG A 209 -12.46 -16.62 -20.39
CA ARG A 209 -13.36 -16.52 -21.56
C ARG A 209 -13.62 -17.90 -22.17
N THR A 210 -12.58 -18.68 -22.36
CA THR A 210 -12.68 -20.04 -22.88
C THR A 210 -13.45 -20.98 -21.95
N LEU A 211 -13.16 -20.95 -20.65
CA LEU A 211 -13.86 -21.78 -19.66
C LEU A 211 -15.36 -21.46 -19.59
N ILE A 212 -15.72 -20.17 -19.54
CA ILE A 212 -17.11 -19.71 -19.50
C ILE A 212 -17.83 -20.11 -20.78
N ALA A 213 -17.19 -19.94 -21.96
CA ALA A 213 -17.78 -20.35 -23.24
C ALA A 213 -18.08 -21.85 -23.27
N ILE A 214 -17.15 -22.68 -22.84
CA ILE A 214 -17.33 -24.13 -22.77
C ILE A 214 -18.50 -24.50 -21.85
N ASP A 215 -18.61 -23.86 -20.71
CA ASP A 215 -19.67 -24.16 -19.74
C ASP A 215 -21.06 -23.70 -20.24
N ILE A 216 -21.14 -22.50 -20.82
CA ILE A 216 -22.37 -22.00 -21.46
C ILE A 216 -22.82 -22.93 -22.59
N CYS A 217 -21.91 -23.35 -23.48
CA CYS A 217 -22.20 -24.28 -24.56
C CYS A 217 -22.72 -25.64 -24.07
N LYS A 218 -22.16 -26.16 -22.97
CA LYS A 218 -22.61 -27.44 -22.39
C LYS A 218 -24.03 -27.39 -21.85
N GLN A 219 -24.37 -26.24 -21.23
CA GLN A 219 -25.65 -26.09 -20.57
C GLN A 219 -26.75 -25.57 -21.51
N ASN A 220 -26.40 -24.92 -22.61
CA ASN A 220 -27.32 -24.26 -23.54
C ASN A 220 -27.04 -24.70 -24.99
N LYS A 221 -27.52 -25.87 -25.36
CA LYS A 221 -27.27 -26.47 -26.69
C LYS A 221 -27.93 -25.75 -27.87
N ASN A 222 -28.83 -24.81 -27.62
CA ASN A 222 -29.59 -24.10 -28.63
C ASN A 222 -29.03 -22.72 -28.98
N LEU A 223 -27.97 -22.29 -28.29
CA LEU A 223 -27.32 -20.98 -28.55
C LEU A 223 -26.39 -21.11 -29.74
N ASP A 224 -26.40 -20.11 -30.60
CA ASP A 224 -25.42 -19.97 -31.66
C ASP A 224 -24.10 -19.32 -31.15
N GLU A 225 -23.12 -19.18 -32.03
CA GLU A 225 -21.78 -18.67 -31.67
C GLU A 225 -21.84 -17.21 -31.19
N ASP A 226 -22.68 -16.38 -31.80
CA ASP A 226 -22.81 -14.97 -31.45
C ASP A 226 -23.52 -14.79 -30.10
N GLU A 227 -24.54 -15.58 -29.82
CA GLU A 227 -25.25 -15.61 -28.54
C GLU A 227 -24.30 -16.07 -27.39
N ILE A 228 -23.48 -17.08 -27.65
CA ILE A 228 -22.48 -17.56 -26.68
C ILE A 228 -21.43 -16.48 -26.41
N ASN A 229 -20.87 -15.86 -27.46
CA ASN A 229 -19.89 -14.80 -27.32
C ASN A 229 -20.47 -13.59 -26.55
N PHE A 230 -21.71 -13.22 -26.83
CA PHE A 230 -22.42 -12.18 -26.10
C PHE A 230 -22.57 -12.52 -24.61
N ALA A 231 -23.05 -13.72 -24.29
CA ALA A 231 -23.23 -14.18 -22.91
C ALA A 231 -21.89 -14.22 -22.13
N VAL A 232 -20.81 -14.68 -22.77
CA VAL A 232 -19.45 -14.70 -22.20
C VAL A 232 -18.97 -13.28 -21.90
N GLN A 233 -19.12 -12.38 -22.87
CA GLN A 233 -18.68 -10.98 -22.70
C GLN A 233 -19.45 -10.30 -21.56
N GLN A 234 -20.78 -10.42 -21.53
CA GLN A 234 -21.61 -9.87 -20.46
C GLN A 234 -21.23 -10.41 -19.07
N THR A 235 -20.89 -11.69 -18.99
CA THR A 235 -20.46 -12.32 -17.72
C THR A 235 -19.14 -11.73 -17.24
N ILE A 236 -18.16 -11.63 -18.13
CA ILE A 236 -16.83 -11.07 -17.81
C ILE A 236 -16.95 -9.60 -17.43
N ASP A 237 -17.69 -8.79 -18.19
CA ASP A 237 -17.87 -7.36 -17.91
C ASP A 237 -18.51 -7.12 -16.55
N ARG A 238 -19.52 -7.92 -16.18
CA ARG A 238 -20.15 -7.86 -14.85
C ARG A 238 -19.19 -8.24 -13.74
N LEU A 239 -18.38 -9.30 -13.91
CA LEU A 239 -17.40 -9.73 -12.92
C LEU A 239 -16.31 -8.65 -12.72
N ILE A 240 -15.81 -8.07 -13.83
CA ILE A 240 -14.84 -6.98 -13.78
C ILE A 240 -15.44 -5.75 -13.08
N PHE A 241 -16.68 -5.38 -13.46
CA PHE A 241 -17.38 -4.26 -12.83
C PHE A 241 -17.56 -4.45 -11.33
N LEU A 242 -18.07 -5.63 -10.91
CA LEU A 242 -18.25 -5.95 -9.49
C LEU A 242 -16.91 -5.91 -8.73
N ARG A 243 -15.86 -6.43 -9.34
CA ARG A 243 -14.52 -6.40 -8.73
C ARG A 243 -13.97 -4.99 -8.59
N ILE A 244 -14.17 -4.14 -9.61
CA ILE A 244 -13.78 -2.73 -9.54
C ILE A 244 -14.59 -1.98 -8.48
N ALA A 245 -15.91 -2.24 -8.42
CA ALA A 245 -16.79 -1.63 -7.43
C ALA A 245 -16.37 -2.03 -6.01
N GLU A 246 -16.13 -3.33 -5.78
CA GLU A 246 -15.61 -3.84 -4.49
C GLU A 246 -14.26 -3.19 -4.11
N ASP A 247 -13.30 -3.14 -5.05
CA ASP A 247 -11.98 -2.55 -4.83
C ASP A 247 -12.05 -1.03 -4.57
N ARG A 248 -13.10 -0.35 -5.06
CA ARG A 248 -13.32 1.09 -4.90
C ARG A 248 -14.30 1.44 -3.79
N SER A 249 -14.88 0.43 -3.12
CA SER A 249 -15.88 0.61 -2.06
C SER A 249 -17.11 1.40 -2.52
N ILE A 250 -17.59 1.14 -3.77
CA ILE A 250 -18.81 1.70 -4.38
C ILE A 250 -19.97 0.74 -4.17
#